data_ac4985e1d53092ac669c2f25ce5ead07
#
_entry.id   ac4985e1d53092ac669c2f25ce5ead07
#
_cell.length_a   1.000
_cell.length_b   1.000
_cell.length_c   1.000
_cell.angle_alpha   90.00
_cell.angle_beta   90.00
_cell.angle_gamma   90.00
#
_symmetry.space_group_name_H-M   'P 1'
#
loop_
_entity.id
_entity.type
_entity.pdbx_description
1 polymer ?
#
loop_
_entity_poly.entity_id
_entity_poly.type
_entity_poly.pdbx_seq_one_letter_code
_entity_poly.pdbx_strand_id
1 'polypeptide(L)'
;QAEVKEKLKKAIEENVGIDYGRAKTYTVGNWLEVWYENYAKIKMRPSTYLTYHGYIENHIKPQLGKIPLNDLTTLHLQQFYKKLLAEGRVERIEAQKQPKGLSAKTVRNIHQIISSALKLAVEQRLIAHNPADGCALPKAERKEMQTLPVEQLTSFLREAKDSGVFALYYIDLTTGLRRGELLGLKWSDIDLEKGDLRVQRQIGRIDGKIIEMPLKTKNAYRTLPLSTDAINVLMQQRRKTGNSEWVFPSPTGGPMSPDSVLHMLHRVLKRAGLPKVRFHDLRHTFATLALQNGVDIKTVSGMLGHFSAGFTLDTYAHVTTSAKHEAAKTMGNILSGAV
;
A
#
# COMPACT_ATOMS: atom_id res chain seq x y z
N GLN A 1 -4.73 50.83 22.42
CA GLN A 1 -5.26 51.32 21.11
C GLN A 1 -4.28 50.99 19.97
N ALA A 2 -2.94 51.14 20.12
CA ALA A 2 -1.96 50.83 19.10
C ALA A 2 -1.94 49.32 18.76
N GLU A 3 -1.95 48.46 19.75
CA GLU A 3 -1.97 46.99 19.59
C GLU A 3 -3.26 46.49 18.88
N VAL A 4 -4.40 47.13 19.17
CA VAL A 4 -5.67 46.82 18.50
C VAL A 4 -5.65 47.23 17.05
N LYS A 5 -5.07 48.42 16.74
CA LYS A 5 -4.88 48.88 15.36
C LYS A 5 -3.93 48.01 14.57
N GLU A 6 -2.86 47.53 15.17
CA GLU A 6 -1.91 46.64 14.53
C GLU A 6 -2.52 45.26 14.25
N LYS A 7 -3.23 44.69 15.22
CA LYS A 7 -4.01 43.45 15.04
C LYS A 7 -5.08 43.58 13.98
N LEU A 8 -5.79 44.74 13.93
CA LEU A 8 -6.79 45.01 12.92
C LEU A 8 -6.17 45.16 11.53
N LYS A 9 -5.04 45.88 11.41
CA LYS A 9 -4.30 46.03 10.17
C LYS A 9 -3.83 44.68 9.64
N LYS A 10 -3.25 43.85 10.49
CA LYS A 10 -2.82 42.51 10.16
C LYS A 10 -3.99 41.61 9.74
N ALA A 11 -5.11 41.66 10.46
CA ALA A 11 -6.32 40.92 10.09
C ALA A 11 -6.92 41.39 8.75
N ILE A 12 -6.86 42.68 8.43
CA ILE A 12 -7.28 43.21 7.13
C ILE A 12 -6.31 42.74 6.03
N GLU A 13 -5.01 42.82 6.25
CA GLU A 13 -4.00 42.39 5.28
C GLU A 13 -4.09 40.86 5.00
N GLU A 14 -4.34 40.04 6.01
CA GLU A 14 -4.53 38.58 5.87
C GLU A 14 -5.82 38.23 5.11
N ASN A 15 -6.83 39.14 5.11
CA ASN A 15 -8.11 38.92 4.48
C ASN A 15 -8.31 39.70 3.16
N VAL A 16 -7.30 40.45 2.72
CA VAL A 16 -7.36 41.18 1.44
C VAL A 16 -7.49 40.20 0.28
N GLY A 17 -8.57 40.33 -0.46
CA GLY A 17 -8.83 39.52 -1.67
C GLY A 17 -9.57 38.21 -1.43
N ILE A 18 -10.11 37.96 -0.21
CA ILE A 18 -11.03 36.85 0.02
C ILE A 18 -12.40 37.20 -0.53
N ASP A 19 -12.94 36.29 -1.33
CA ASP A 19 -14.31 36.40 -1.85
C ASP A 19 -15.30 35.80 -0.84
N TYR A 20 -15.65 36.59 0.19
CA TYR A 20 -16.60 36.19 1.21
C TYR A 20 -18.00 35.86 0.67
N GLY A 21 -18.40 36.49 -0.45
CA GLY A 21 -19.66 36.19 -1.10
C GLY A 21 -19.68 34.78 -1.65
N ARG A 22 -18.64 34.39 -2.36
CA ARG A 22 -18.46 33.08 -2.93
C ARG A 22 -18.15 32.02 -1.85
N ALA A 23 -17.38 32.37 -0.84
CA ALA A 23 -17.04 31.47 0.26
C ALA A 23 -18.26 31.03 1.08
N LYS A 24 -19.24 31.94 1.30
CA LYS A 24 -20.50 31.64 1.99
C LYS A 24 -21.38 30.62 1.27
N THR A 25 -21.17 30.40 -0.02
CA THR A 25 -21.95 29.42 -0.80
C THR A 25 -21.49 27.96 -0.56
N TYR A 26 -20.31 27.77 0.04
CA TYR A 26 -19.77 26.44 0.28
C TYR A 26 -19.88 26.01 1.74
N THR A 27 -20.34 24.79 1.93
CA THR A 27 -20.06 24.01 3.13
C THR A 27 -18.81 23.15 2.92
N VAL A 28 -18.24 22.62 3.99
CA VAL A 28 -17.10 21.67 3.90
C VAL A 28 -17.43 20.49 2.98
N GLY A 29 -18.65 19.96 3.07
CA GLY A 29 -19.10 18.84 2.24
C GLY A 29 -19.14 19.19 0.75
N ASN A 30 -19.79 20.30 0.39
CA ASN A 30 -19.90 20.73 -1.00
C ASN A 30 -18.53 21.10 -1.59
N TRP A 31 -17.66 21.74 -0.79
CA TRP A 31 -16.30 22.06 -1.23
C TRP A 31 -15.47 20.80 -1.49
N LEU A 32 -15.57 19.78 -0.62
CA LEU A 32 -14.91 18.50 -0.82
C LEU A 32 -15.38 17.79 -2.09
N GLU A 33 -16.67 17.87 -2.45
CA GLU A 33 -17.18 17.33 -3.72
C GLU A 33 -16.57 18.07 -4.91
N VAL A 34 -16.59 19.41 -4.89
CA VAL A 34 -15.98 20.23 -5.96
C VAL A 34 -14.51 19.91 -6.12
N TRP A 35 -13.77 19.87 -5.01
CA TRP A 35 -12.35 19.50 -5.00
C TRP A 35 -12.11 18.09 -5.53
N TYR A 36 -12.90 17.13 -5.06
CA TYR A 36 -12.75 15.72 -5.43
C TYR A 36 -13.00 15.49 -6.92
N GLU A 37 -14.13 15.94 -7.44
CA GLU A 37 -14.51 15.68 -8.83
C GLU A 37 -13.67 16.47 -9.84
N ASN A 38 -13.37 17.75 -9.55
CA ASN A 38 -12.72 18.61 -10.54
C ASN A 38 -11.19 18.65 -10.44
N TYR A 39 -10.60 18.31 -9.28
CA TYR A 39 -9.15 18.43 -9.09
C TYR A 39 -8.47 17.15 -8.68
N ALA A 40 -9.03 16.41 -7.73
CA ALA A 40 -8.37 15.23 -7.16
C ALA A 40 -8.49 14.02 -8.08
N LYS A 41 -9.68 13.71 -8.52
CA LYS A 41 -10.01 12.52 -9.33
C LYS A 41 -9.22 12.44 -10.63
N ILE A 42 -9.01 13.60 -11.30
CA ILE A 42 -8.28 13.69 -12.57
C ILE A 42 -6.82 13.20 -12.43
N LYS A 43 -6.21 13.43 -11.26
CA LYS A 43 -4.79 13.09 -11.00
C LYS A 43 -4.61 11.72 -10.35
N MET A 44 -5.69 11.04 -9.98
CA MET A 44 -5.66 9.82 -9.17
C MET A 44 -5.94 8.57 -9.98
N ARG A 45 -5.34 7.46 -9.53
CA ARG A 45 -5.71 6.13 -10.03
C ARG A 45 -7.07 5.68 -9.51
N PRO A 46 -7.79 4.81 -10.24
CA PRO A 46 -9.12 4.33 -9.86
C PRO A 46 -9.24 3.84 -8.40
N SER A 47 -8.30 3.03 -7.94
CA SER A 47 -8.30 2.54 -6.55
C SER A 47 -8.12 3.62 -5.49
N THR A 48 -7.41 4.70 -5.82
CA THR A 48 -7.15 5.82 -4.89
C THR A 48 -8.37 6.71 -4.79
N TYR A 49 -8.99 7.07 -5.93
CA TYR A 49 -10.17 7.93 -5.87
C TYR A 49 -11.36 7.23 -5.19
N LEU A 50 -11.55 5.92 -5.37
CA LEU A 50 -12.58 5.17 -4.63
C LEU A 50 -12.33 5.17 -3.12
N THR A 51 -11.06 5.04 -2.71
CA THR A 51 -10.69 5.15 -1.29
C THR A 51 -10.99 6.54 -0.74
N TYR A 52 -10.66 7.60 -1.49
CA TYR A 52 -10.94 8.99 -1.10
C TYR A 52 -12.43 9.25 -1.01
N HIS A 53 -13.19 8.80 -2.01
CA HIS A 53 -14.65 8.88 -1.99
C HIS A 53 -15.23 8.19 -0.73
N GLY A 54 -14.75 6.98 -0.42
CA GLY A 54 -15.17 6.27 0.79
C GLY A 54 -14.84 7.04 2.08
N TYR A 55 -13.70 7.72 2.17
CA TYR A 55 -13.38 8.55 3.33
C TYR A 55 -14.23 9.81 3.40
N ILE A 56 -14.52 10.45 2.28
CA ILE A 56 -15.36 11.64 2.21
C ILE A 56 -16.79 11.30 2.64
N GLU A 57 -17.40 10.29 2.01
CA GLU A 57 -18.80 9.96 2.24
C GLU A 57 -19.07 9.33 3.62
N ASN A 58 -18.18 8.42 4.06
CA ASN A 58 -18.47 7.66 5.28
C ASN A 58 -17.94 8.33 6.56
N HIS A 59 -16.99 9.25 6.45
CA HIS A 59 -16.35 9.84 7.64
C HIS A 59 -16.43 11.36 7.70
N ILE A 60 -16.07 12.06 6.60
CA ILE A 60 -15.92 13.52 6.65
C ILE A 60 -17.28 14.19 6.56
N LYS A 61 -18.07 13.92 5.52
CA LYS A 61 -19.38 14.55 5.30
C LYS A 61 -20.38 14.36 6.46
N PRO A 62 -20.50 13.18 7.07
CA PRO A 62 -21.44 12.99 8.17
C PRO A 62 -21.16 13.86 9.39
N GLN A 63 -19.91 14.27 9.61
CA GLN A 63 -19.52 15.00 10.80
C GLN A 63 -19.17 16.47 10.54
N LEU A 64 -18.54 16.78 9.43
CA LEU A 64 -18.07 18.12 9.09
C LEU A 64 -18.81 18.75 7.91
N GLY A 65 -19.53 17.93 7.13
CA GLY A 65 -20.07 18.37 5.83
C GLY A 65 -21.05 19.54 5.87
N LYS A 66 -21.76 19.75 6.98
CA LYS A 66 -22.73 20.82 7.15
C LYS A 66 -22.11 22.14 7.64
N ILE A 67 -20.87 22.12 8.08
CA ILE A 67 -20.18 23.33 8.58
C ILE A 67 -19.90 24.24 7.39
N PRO A 68 -20.24 25.53 7.46
CA PRO A 68 -19.81 26.51 6.45
C PRO A 68 -18.29 26.52 6.34
N LEU A 69 -17.76 26.63 5.13
CA LEU A 69 -16.33 26.51 4.87
C LEU A 69 -15.50 27.53 5.68
N ASN A 70 -16.02 28.73 5.85
CA ASN A 70 -15.39 29.82 6.61
C ASN A 70 -15.42 29.61 8.13
N ASP A 71 -16.36 28.80 8.61
CA ASP A 71 -16.54 28.55 10.04
C ASP A 71 -15.79 27.32 10.51
N LEU A 72 -15.11 26.60 9.59
CA LEU A 72 -14.31 25.44 9.94
C LEU A 72 -13.05 25.88 10.69
N THR A 73 -12.88 25.37 11.90
CA THR A 73 -11.74 25.68 12.76
C THR A 73 -10.84 24.47 12.97
N THR A 74 -9.59 24.71 13.40
CA THR A 74 -8.67 23.66 13.84
C THR A 74 -9.28 22.82 14.97
N LEU A 75 -10.05 23.43 15.86
CA LEU A 75 -10.73 22.71 16.96
C LEU A 75 -11.78 21.73 16.44
N HIS A 76 -12.57 22.09 15.44
CA HIS A 76 -13.51 21.18 14.80
C HIS A 76 -12.79 19.95 14.24
N LEU A 77 -11.67 20.16 13.54
CA LEU A 77 -10.87 19.08 12.97
C LEU A 77 -10.22 18.20 14.07
N GLN A 78 -9.73 18.80 15.13
CA GLN A 78 -9.11 18.08 16.25
C GLN A 78 -10.13 17.18 16.98
N GLN A 79 -11.34 17.69 17.22
CA GLN A 79 -12.45 16.92 17.81
C GLN A 79 -12.88 15.77 16.87
N PHE A 80 -12.96 16.04 15.57
CA PHE A 80 -13.25 15.04 14.56
C PHE A 80 -12.21 13.90 14.57
N TYR A 81 -10.90 14.20 14.58
CA TYR A 81 -9.87 13.17 14.63
C TYR A 81 -9.91 12.36 15.94
N LYS A 82 -10.17 13.01 17.07
CA LYS A 82 -10.38 12.32 18.35
C LYS A 82 -11.53 11.31 18.25
N LYS A 83 -12.66 11.72 17.68
CA LYS A 83 -13.82 10.87 17.47
C LYS A 83 -13.53 9.71 16.53
N LEU A 84 -12.81 9.94 15.42
CA LEU A 84 -12.40 8.88 14.50
C LEU A 84 -11.53 7.82 15.17
N LEU A 85 -10.62 8.21 16.06
CA LEU A 85 -9.78 7.29 16.81
C LEU A 85 -10.57 6.45 17.81
N ALA A 86 -11.64 7.00 18.41
CA ALA A 86 -12.46 6.30 19.40
C ALA A 86 -13.50 5.36 18.75
N GLU A 87 -14.24 5.86 17.76
CA GLU A 87 -15.45 5.19 17.23
C GLU A 87 -15.66 5.39 15.71
N GLY A 88 -14.60 5.73 14.97
CA GLY A 88 -14.71 6.09 13.55
C GLY A 88 -14.93 4.91 12.60
N ARG A 89 -14.96 3.67 13.07
CA ARG A 89 -15.16 2.52 12.18
C ARG A 89 -16.61 2.40 11.75
N VAL A 90 -16.83 2.32 10.43
CA VAL A 90 -18.16 2.05 9.87
C VAL A 90 -18.59 0.64 10.29
N GLU A 91 -19.78 0.51 10.86
CA GLU A 91 -20.34 -0.76 11.25
C GLU A 91 -20.64 -1.62 10.02
N ARG A 92 -20.00 -2.78 9.96
CA ARG A 92 -20.22 -3.83 8.96
C ARG A 92 -20.13 -5.18 9.64
N ILE A 93 -20.79 -6.18 9.10
CA ILE A 93 -20.79 -7.54 9.64
C ILE A 93 -19.36 -8.08 9.81
N GLU A 94 -18.49 -7.81 8.81
CA GLU A 94 -17.10 -8.25 8.82
C GLU A 94 -16.23 -7.49 9.85
N ALA A 95 -16.70 -6.37 10.34
CA ALA A 95 -15.98 -5.50 11.27
C ALA A 95 -16.38 -5.68 12.74
N GLN A 96 -17.36 -6.51 13.06
CA GLN A 96 -17.90 -6.69 14.42
C GLN A 96 -16.84 -7.09 15.47
N LYS A 97 -15.81 -7.83 15.06
CA LYS A 97 -14.67 -8.23 15.93
C LYS A 97 -13.50 -7.26 15.94
N GLN A 98 -13.62 -6.14 15.24
CA GLN A 98 -12.54 -5.15 15.12
C GLN A 98 -12.75 -4.00 16.13
N PRO A 99 -11.69 -3.30 16.55
CA PRO A 99 -11.82 -2.09 17.37
C PRO A 99 -12.76 -1.07 16.73
N LYS A 100 -13.57 -0.38 17.53
CA LYS A 100 -14.52 0.64 17.02
C LYS A 100 -13.80 1.86 16.42
N GLY A 101 -12.60 2.17 16.85
CA GLY A 101 -11.80 3.27 16.36
C GLY A 101 -11.08 2.95 15.05
N LEU A 102 -10.70 4.01 14.32
CA LEU A 102 -9.80 3.93 13.17
C LEU A 102 -8.33 3.91 13.60
N SER A 103 -7.46 3.32 12.77
CA SER A 103 -6.02 3.39 13.00
C SER A 103 -5.48 4.81 12.83
N ALA A 104 -4.41 5.14 13.55
CA ALA A 104 -3.69 6.41 13.37
C ALA A 104 -3.33 6.68 11.90
N LYS A 105 -2.92 5.65 11.15
CA LYS A 105 -2.65 5.74 9.72
C LYS A 105 -3.87 6.19 8.91
N THR A 106 -5.04 5.63 9.21
CA THR A 106 -6.30 5.98 8.52
C THR A 106 -6.69 7.42 8.81
N VAL A 107 -6.60 7.86 10.08
CA VAL A 107 -6.88 9.24 10.47
C VAL A 107 -5.94 10.21 9.76
N ARG A 108 -4.65 9.90 9.65
CA ARG A 108 -3.68 10.71 8.88
C ARG A 108 -4.01 10.77 7.38
N ASN A 109 -4.50 9.69 6.80
CA ASN A 109 -4.95 9.70 5.39
C ASN A 109 -6.19 10.58 5.21
N ILE A 110 -7.14 10.54 6.14
CA ILE A 110 -8.32 11.42 6.12
C ILE A 110 -7.90 12.89 6.28
N HIS A 111 -7.00 13.19 7.22
CA HIS A 111 -6.43 14.52 7.37
C HIS A 111 -5.79 15.02 6.08
N GLN A 112 -5.01 14.19 5.39
CA GLN A 112 -4.36 14.57 4.13
C GLN A 112 -5.37 14.97 3.05
N ILE A 113 -6.53 14.32 2.99
CA ILE A 113 -7.62 14.69 2.07
C ILE A 113 -8.18 16.06 2.42
N ILE A 114 -8.52 16.27 3.70
CA ILE A 114 -9.07 17.54 4.19
C ILE A 114 -8.06 18.67 3.96
N SER A 115 -6.80 18.47 4.38
CA SER A 115 -5.75 19.48 4.22
C SER A 115 -5.52 19.86 2.75
N SER A 116 -5.52 18.86 1.85
CA SER A 116 -5.34 19.11 0.41
C SER A 116 -6.50 19.90 -0.20
N ALA A 117 -7.73 19.60 0.20
CA ALA A 117 -8.91 20.33 -0.27
C ALA A 117 -8.96 21.76 0.28
N LEU A 118 -8.61 21.94 1.56
CA LEU A 118 -8.55 23.26 2.19
C LEU A 118 -7.40 24.11 1.66
N LYS A 119 -6.26 23.49 1.32
CA LYS A 119 -5.16 24.20 0.64
C LYS A 119 -5.64 24.82 -0.68
N LEU A 120 -6.39 24.07 -1.48
CA LEU A 120 -6.98 24.63 -2.70
C LEU A 120 -8.00 25.75 -2.40
N ALA A 121 -8.76 25.65 -1.31
CA ALA A 121 -9.68 26.73 -0.89
C ALA A 121 -8.93 28.02 -0.56
N VAL A 122 -7.74 27.92 0.07
CA VAL A 122 -6.86 29.07 0.29
C VAL A 122 -6.33 29.64 -1.03
N GLU A 123 -5.83 28.79 -1.92
CA GLU A 123 -5.34 29.19 -3.25
C GLU A 123 -6.44 29.87 -4.08
N GLN A 124 -7.70 29.46 -3.93
CA GLN A 124 -8.86 30.09 -4.56
C GLN A 124 -9.46 31.26 -3.77
N ARG A 125 -8.81 31.69 -2.69
CA ARG A 125 -9.21 32.81 -1.84
C ARG A 125 -10.61 32.66 -1.23
N LEU A 126 -11.04 31.43 -0.97
CA LEU A 126 -12.29 31.14 -0.28
C LEU A 126 -12.13 31.23 1.24
N ILE A 127 -10.95 30.90 1.77
CA ILE A 127 -10.57 30.98 3.17
C ILE A 127 -9.18 31.61 3.30
N ALA A 128 -8.90 32.28 4.42
CA ALA A 128 -7.64 33.00 4.63
C ALA A 128 -6.47 32.05 4.90
N HIS A 129 -6.70 30.98 5.65
CA HIS A 129 -5.70 30.01 6.05
C HIS A 129 -6.29 28.61 6.11
N ASN A 130 -5.43 27.61 6.07
CA ASN A 130 -5.85 26.22 6.15
C ASN A 130 -5.95 25.77 7.63
N PRO A 131 -7.16 25.56 8.20
CA PRO A 131 -7.29 25.16 9.59
C PRO A 131 -6.74 23.77 9.89
N ALA A 132 -6.42 22.95 8.88
CA ALA A 132 -5.82 21.64 9.08
C ALA A 132 -4.32 21.71 9.45
N ASP A 133 -3.63 22.81 9.09
CA ASP A 133 -2.18 22.94 9.33
C ASP A 133 -1.83 23.00 10.82
N GLY A 134 -2.75 23.49 11.68
CA GLY A 134 -2.57 23.53 13.13
C GLY A 134 -2.96 22.24 13.87
N CYS A 135 -3.34 21.17 13.19
CA CYS A 135 -3.83 19.97 13.85
C CYS A 135 -2.71 19.04 14.36
N ALA A 136 -2.85 18.58 15.60
CA ALA A 136 -2.03 17.51 16.14
C ALA A 136 -2.51 16.15 15.63
N LEU A 137 -1.63 15.41 14.95
CA LEU A 137 -1.96 14.12 14.37
C LEU A 137 -1.45 12.94 15.21
N PRO A 138 -2.20 11.85 15.31
CA PRO A 138 -1.76 10.67 16.05
C PRO A 138 -0.49 10.08 15.43
N LYS A 139 0.43 9.63 16.28
CA LYS A 139 1.65 8.94 15.84
C LYS A 139 1.26 7.57 15.23
N ALA A 140 1.66 7.34 13.99
CA ALA A 140 1.46 6.03 13.37
C ALA A 140 2.59 5.09 13.79
N GLU A 141 2.26 4.03 14.48
CA GLU A 141 3.20 2.97 14.80
C GLU A 141 3.55 2.18 13.55
N ARG A 142 4.82 1.91 13.34
CA ARG A 142 5.27 0.95 12.33
C ARG A 142 5.02 -0.45 12.88
N LYS A 143 4.13 -1.20 12.23
CA LYS A 143 3.99 -2.63 12.51
C LYS A 143 5.19 -3.35 11.94
N GLU A 144 5.82 -4.18 12.76
CA GLU A 144 6.88 -5.08 12.31
C GLU A 144 6.40 -5.97 11.17
N MET A 145 7.29 -6.20 10.22
CA MET A 145 7.04 -7.14 9.14
C MET A 145 7.13 -8.56 9.68
N GLN A 146 6.12 -9.35 9.36
CA GLN A 146 6.14 -10.77 9.67
C GLN A 146 6.69 -11.51 8.46
N THR A 147 7.80 -12.22 8.64
CA THR A 147 8.35 -13.12 7.62
C THR A 147 8.18 -14.57 8.07
N LEU A 148 8.14 -15.50 7.12
CA LEU A 148 8.16 -16.92 7.40
C LEU A 148 9.63 -17.38 7.45
N PRO A 149 10.14 -17.85 8.61
CA PRO A 149 11.47 -18.45 8.69
C PRO A 149 11.58 -19.70 7.80
N VAL A 150 12.81 -20.07 7.44
CA VAL A 150 13.08 -21.22 6.54
C VAL A 150 12.42 -22.51 7.04
N GLU A 151 12.43 -22.74 8.35
CA GLU A 151 11.83 -23.93 8.99
C GLU A 151 10.31 -23.98 8.76
N GLN A 152 9.65 -22.82 8.73
CA GLN A 152 8.22 -22.72 8.49
C GLN A 152 7.87 -22.84 7.00
N LEU A 153 8.79 -22.45 6.10
CA LEU A 153 8.57 -22.54 4.65
C LEU A 153 8.39 -23.97 4.18
N THR A 154 9.12 -24.94 4.76
CA THR A 154 8.98 -26.35 4.42
C THR A 154 7.56 -26.86 4.69
N SER A 155 7.01 -26.55 5.88
CA SER A 155 5.65 -26.93 6.25
C SER A 155 4.61 -26.18 5.41
N PHE A 156 4.84 -24.90 5.14
CA PHE A 156 3.97 -24.07 4.28
C PHE A 156 3.89 -24.61 2.85
N LEU A 157 5.04 -24.90 2.22
CA LEU A 157 5.09 -25.39 0.83
C LEU A 157 4.56 -26.81 0.69
N ARG A 158 4.73 -27.67 1.72
CA ARG A 158 4.12 -29.00 1.76
C ARG A 158 2.59 -28.88 1.74
N GLU A 159 2.02 -28.09 2.66
CA GLU A 159 0.57 -27.90 2.70
C GLU A 159 0.04 -27.20 1.44
N ALA A 160 0.79 -26.27 0.86
CA ALA A 160 0.45 -25.65 -0.42
C ALA A 160 0.38 -26.67 -1.57
N LYS A 161 1.27 -27.69 -1.54
CA LYS A 161 1.27 -28.81 -2.50
C LYS A 161 0.04 -29.68 -2.32
N ASP A 162 -0.27 -30.07 -1.08
CA ASP A 162 -1.42 -30.89 -0.72
C ASP A 162 -2.76 -30.16 -1.03
N SER A 163 -2.76 -28.85 -0.89
CA SER A 163 -3.89 -27.98 -1.25
C SER A 163 -3.98 -27.63 -2.76
N GLY A 164 -3.06 -28.13 -3.61
CA GLY A 164 -3.06 -27.89 -5.05
C GLY A 164 -2.62 -26.48 -5.50
N VAL A 165 -2.08 -25.66 -4.61
CA VAL A 165 -1.71 -24.25 -4.84
C VAL A 165 -0.20 -23.98 -4.73
N PHE A 166 0.60 -25.04 -4.79
CA PHE A 166 2.05 -24.99 -4.66
C PHE A 166 2.71 -24.01 -5.64
N ALA A 167 2.39 -24.12 -6.94
CA ALA A 167 3.01 -23.30 -7.96
C ALA A 167 2.83 -21.79 -7.70
N LEU A 168 1.65 -21.37 -7.23
CA LEU A 168 1.35 -19.96 -6.94
C LEU A 168 2.27 -19.41 -5.86
N TYR A 169 2.40 -20.11 -4.73
CA TYR A 169 3.23 -19.64 -3.61
C TYR A 169 4.73 -19.86 -3.85
N TYR A 170 5.11 -20.92 -4.57
CA TYR A 170 6.49 -21.14 -4.94
C TYR A 170 7.03 -20.02 -5.82
N ILE A 171 6.28 -19.65 -6.86
CA ILE A 171 6.66 -18.53 -7.74
C ILE A 171 6.67 -17.20 -6.99
N ASP A 172 5.73 -16.95 -6.10
CA ASP A 172 5.75 -15.74 -5.27
C ASP A 172 6.98 -15.65 -4.38
N LEU A 173 7.33 -16.75 -3.69
CA LEU A 173 8.48 -16.84 -2.79
C LEU A 173 9.84 -16.83 -3.51
N THR A 174 9.91 -17.20 -4.79
CA THR A 174 11.16 -17.19 -5.56
C THR A 174 11.36 -15.91 -6.37
N THR A 175 10.30 -15.13 -6.62
CA THR A 175 10.36 -13.93 -7.44
C THR A 175 10.04 -12.63 -6.67
N GLY A 176 9.42 -12.74 -5.51
CA GLY A 176 9.00 -11.59 -4.70
C GLY A 176 7.99 -10.68 -5.39
N LEU A 177 7.14 -11.19 -6.25
CA LEU A 177 6.11 -10.44 -6.97
C LEU A 177 5.11 -9.80 -5.99
N ARG A 178 4.50 -8.68 -6.39
CA ARG A 178 3.32 -8.19 -5.68
C ARG A 178 2.13 -9.08 -6.02
N ARG A 179 1.18 -9.28 -5.07
CA ARG A 179 -0.01 -10.10 -5.30
C ARG A 179 -0.69 -9.84 -6.64
N GLY A 180 -0.92 -8.57 -6.97
CA GLY A 180 -1.55 -8.21 -8.24
C GLY A 180 -0.70 -8.52 -9.47
N GLU A 181 0.62 -8.42 -9.38
CA GLU A 181 1.56 -8.78 -10.44
C GLU A 181 1.55 -10.30 -10.67
N LEU A 182 1.63 -11.08 -9.58
CA LEU A 182 1.56 -12.55 -9.64
C LEU A 182 0.27 -13.04 -10.32
N LEU A 183 -0.88 -12.47 -9.93
CA LEU A 183 -2.17 -12.82 -10.51
C LEU A 183 -2.37 -12.30 -11.95
N GLY A 184 -1.55 -11.31 -12.34
CA GLY A 184 -1.54 -10.75 -13.68
C GLY A 184 -0.63 -11.50 -14.67
N LEU A 185 0.05 -12.57 -14.24
CA LEU A 185 0.93 -13.34 -15.13
C LEU A 185 0.14 -14.09 -16.19
N LYS A 186 0.53 -13.89 -17.44
CA LYS A 186 0.07 -14.67 -18.59
C LYS A 186 1.21 -15.56 -19.09
N TRP A 187 0.89 -16.65 -19.76
CA TRP A 187 1.90 -17.53 -20.34
C TRP A 187 2.77 -16.83 -21.38
N SER A 188 2.24 -15.81 -22.07
CA SER A 188 3.01 -14.96 -23.00
C SER A 188 4.09 -14.10 -22.32
N ASP A 189 4.05 -13.97 -21.01
CA ASP A 189 5.05 -13.22 -20.24
C ASP A 189 6.26 -14.09 -19.84
N ILE A 190 6.18 -15.40 -20.02
CA ILE A 190 7.17 -16.37 -19.55
C ILE A 190 7.86 -17.01 -20.75
N ASP A 191 9.16 -16.83 -20.80
CA ASP A 191 10.05 -17.54 -21.71
C ASP A 191 10.70 -18.71 -20.95
N LEU A 192 10.13 -19.91 -21.10
CA LEU A 192 10.60 -21.11 -20.37
C LEU A 192 11.96 -21.62 -20.90
N GLU A 193 12.34 -21.26 -22.13
CA GLU A 193 13.62 -21.67 -22.72
C GLU A 193 14.76 -20.80 -22.17
N LYS A 194 14.53 -19.46 -22.12
CA LYS A 194 15.51 -18.52 -21.55
C LYS A 194 15.46 -18.45 -20.03
N GLY A 195 14.39 -18.91 -19.44
CA GLY A 195 14.17 -18.78 -17.99
C GLY A 195 13.83 -17.35 -17.56
N ASP A 196 13.08 -16.61 -18.37
CA ASP A 196 12.73 -15.21 -18.11
C ASP A 196 11.23 -15.04 -17.84
N LEU A 197 10.89 -14.25 -16.81
CA LEU A 197 9.54 -13.83 -16.48
C LEU A 197 9.42 -12.31 -16.56
N ARG A 198 8.54 -11.81 -17.43
CA ARG A 198 8.29 -10.38 -17.62
C ARG A 198 7.08 -9.92 -16.83
N VAL A 199 7.24 -8.92 -15.96
CA VAL A 199 6.15 -8.31 -15.19
C VAL A 199 5.58 -7.16 -15.99
N GLN A 200 4.36 -7.33 -16.54
CA GLN A 200 3.76 -6.41 -17.50
C GLN A 200 2.48 -5.74 -17.00
N ARG A 201 1.76 -6.38 -16.10
CA ARG A 201 0.44 -5.95 -15.61
C ARG A 201 0.19 -6.38 -14.18
N GLN A 202 -0.93 -5.92 -13.64
CA GLN A 202 -1.41 -6.37 -12.34
C GLN A 202 -2.92 -6.57 -12.37
N ILE A 203 -3.41 -7.51 -11.58
CA ILE A 203 -4.84 -7.70 -11.32
C ILE A 203 -5.21 -6.98 -10.02
N GLY A 204 -6.30 -6.26 -10.06
CA GLY A 204 -6.90 -5.64 -8.88
C GLY A 204 -8.42 -5.80 -8.86
N ARG A 205 -9.01 -5.31 -7.78
CA ARG A 205 -10.46 -5.23 -7.65
C ARG A 205 -10.86 -3.77 -7.52
N ILE A 206 -11.73 -3.32 -8.41
CA ILE A 206 -12.26 -1.95 -8.42
C ILE A 206 -13.77 -2.07 -8.56
N ASP A 207 -14.50 -1.43 -7.66
CA ASP A 207 -15.96 -1.45 -7.64
C ASP A 207 -16.55 -2.87 -7.76
N GLY A 208 -16.00 -3.79 -6.97
CA GLY A 208 -16.40 -5.18 -6.96
C GLY A 208 -15.92 -6.03 -8.15
N LYS A 209 -15.45 -5.43 -9.24
CA LYS A 209 -15.01 -6.12 -10.46
C LYS A 209 -13.50 -6.40 -10.42
N ILE A 210 -13.12 -7.58 -10.91
CA ILE A 210 -11.71 -7.93 -11.13
C ILE A 210 -11.29 -7.33 -12.46
N ILE A 211 -10.24 -6.53 -12.45
CA ILE A 211 -9.74 -5.84 -13.64
C ILE A 211 -8.23 -5.97 -13.80
N GLU A 212 -7.81 -6.06 -15.05
CA GLU A 212 -6.42 -5.93 -15.45
C GLU A 212 -6.04 -4.45 -15.47
N MET A 213 -4.89 -4.10 -14.89
CA MET A 213 -4.40 -2.73 -14.76
C MET A 213 -2.94 -2.64 -15.15
N PRO A 214 -2.49 -1.48 -15.68
CA PRO A 214 -1.07 -1.22 -15.86
C PRO A 214 -0.35 -1.14 -14.51
N LEU A 215 0.96 -1.36 -14.52
CA LEU A 215 1.79 -1.25 -13.34
C LEU A 215 1.88 0.21 -12.83
N LYS A 216 2.18 0.36 -11.55
CA LYS A 216 2.13 1.69 -10.89
C LYS A 216 3.25 2.63 -11.32
N THR A 217 4.42 2.10 -11.61
CA THR A 217 5.64 2.88 -11.92
C THR A 217 6.41 2.24 -13.06
N LYS A 218 7.28 2.98 -13.71
CA LYS A 218 8.17 2.44 -14.76
C LYS A 218 9.06 1.31 -14.21
N ASN A 219 9.58 1.43 -13.00
CA ASN A 219 10.42 0.40 -12.37
C ASN A 219 9.68 -0.89 -12.00
N ALA A 220 8.34 -0.88 -12.03
CA ALA A 220 7.57 -2.11 -11.82
C ALA A 220 7.60 -3.02 -13.05
N TYR A 221 7.79 -2.46 -14.26
CA TYR A 221 8.05 -3.23 -15.49
C TYR A 221 9.48 -3.75 -15.43
N ARG A 222 9.63 -5.05 -15.32
CA ARG A 222 10.93 -5.70 -15.16
C ARG A 222 10.88 -7.14 -15.64
N THR A 223 12.05 -7.67 -15.98
CA THR A 223 12.26 -9.09 -16.26
C THR A 223 12.95 -9.72 -15.06
N LEU A 224 12.47 -10.87 -14.63
CA LEU A 224 13.00 -11.66 -13.52
C LEU A 224 13.54 -12.97 -14.06
N PRO A 225 14.80 -13.33 -13.76
CA PRO A 225 15.32 -14.65 -14.08
C PRO A 225 14.64 -15.71 -13.19
N LEU A 226 14.36 -16.87 -13.78
CA LEU A 226 13.78 -18.02 -13.11
C LEU A 226 14.84 -19.07 -12.89
N SER A 227 14.85 -19.68 -11.70
CA SER A 227 15.65 -20.88 -11.45
C SER A 227 15.10 -22.09 -12.22
N THR A 228 15.92 -23.10 -12.44
CA THR A 228 15.51 -24.37 -13.06
C THR A 228 14.30 -24.98 -12.36
N ASP A 229 14.26 -24.94 -11.03
CA ASP A 229 13.13 -25.44 -10.25
C ASP A 229 11.84 -24.62 -10.49
N ALA A 230 11.95 -23.29 -10.58
CA ALA A 230 10.81 -22.44 -10.90
C ALA A 230 10.27 -22.72 -12.31
N ILE A 231 11.15 -22.97 -13.28
CA ILE A 231 10.78 -23.40 -14.63
C ILE A 231 10.04 -24.73 -14.59
N ASN A 232 10.56 -25.73 -13.88
CA ASN A 232 9.92 -27.02 -13.72
C ASN A 232 8.52 -26.92 -13.10
N VAL A 233 8.38 -26.07 -12.07
CA VAL A 233 7.09 -25.80 -11.42
C VAL A 233 6.12 -25.16 -12.40
N LEU A 234 6.57 -24.19 -13.20
CA LEU A 234 5.75 -23.52 -14.22
C LEU A 234 5.36 -24.47 -15.37
N MET A 235 6.26 -25.37 -15.80
CA MET A 235 5.92 -26.38 -16.79
C MET A 235 4.82 -27.33 -16.29
N GLN A 236 4.89 -27.77 -15.03
CA GLN A 236 3.82 -28.56 -14.43
C GLN A 236 2.51 -27.77 -14.31
N GLN A 237 2.59 -26.49 -13.94
CA GLN A 237 1.44 -25.59 -13.86
C GLN A 237 0.79 -25.41 -15.24
N ARG A 238 1.57 -25.26 -16.32
CA ARG A 238 1.06 -25.12 -17.69
C ARG A 238 0.27 -26.35 -18.13
N ARG A 239 0.73 -27.53 -17.79
CA ARG A 239 -0.01 -28.79 -18.07
C ARG A 239 -1.37 -28.82 -17.35
N LYS A 240 -1.45 -28.26 -16.13
CA LYS A 240 -2.71 -28.18 -15.36
C LYS A 240 -3.68 -27.13 -15.88
N THR A 241 -3.17 -25.99 -16.38
CA THR A 241 -4.01 -24.88 -16.84
C THR A 241 -4.47 -25.00 -18.29
N GLY A 242 -3.88 -25.93 -19.05
CA GLY A 242 -4.28 -26.21 -20.44
C GLY A 242 -4.21 -24.97 -21.34
N ASN A 243 -5.35 -24.62 -21.94
CA ASN A 243 -5.46 -23.50 -22.89
C ASN A 243 -5.68 -22.13 -22.21
N SER A 244 -5.63 -22.03 -20.88
CA SER A 244 -5.76 -20.73 -20.22
C SER A 244 -4.62 -19.80 -20.64
N GLU A 245 -4.94 -18.52 -20.87
CA GLU A 245 -3.92 -17.48 -21.05
C GLU A 245 -3.20 -17.15 -19.73
N TRP A 246 -3.88 -17.37 -18.60
CA TRP A 246 -3.38 -17.03 -17.25
C TRP A 246 -2.55 -18.16 -16.65
N VAL A 247 -1.47 -17.82 -15.99
CA VAL A 247 -0.64 -18.79 -15.24
C VAL A 247 -1.41 -19.31 -14.02
N PHE A 248 -2.19 -18.45 -13.39
CA PHE A 248 -3.03 -18.76 -12.23
C PHE A 248 -4.49 -18.37 -12.51
N PRO A 249 -5.22 -19.17 -13.31
CA PRO A 249 -6.60 -18.87 -13.65
C PRO A 249 -7.54 -19.09 -12.48
N SER A 250 -8.66 -18.37 -12.50
CA SER A 250 -9.82 -18.70 -11.65
C SER A 250 -10.52 -19.97 -12.17
N PRO A 251 -11.39 -20.59 -11.38
CA PRO A 251 -12.19 -21.74 -11.85
C PRO A 251 -13.06 -21.44 -13.09
N THR A 252 -13.36 -20.16 -13.36
CA THR A 252 -14.12 -19.70 -14.52
C THR A 252 -13.24 -19.32 -15.71
N GLY A 253 -11.93 -19.57 -15.65
CA GLY A 253 -10.98 -19.33 -16.75
C GLY A 253 -10.40 -17.92 -16.83
N GLY A 254 -10.98 -16.94 -16.12
CA GLY A 254 -10.45 -15.59 -16.02
C GLY A 254 -9.31 -15.45 -14.99
N PRO A 255 -8.84 -14.21 -14.71
CA PRO A 255 -7.82 -13.99 -13.69
C PRO A 255 -8.37 -14.31 -12.29
N MET A 256 -7.51 -14.83 -11.42
CA MET A 256 -7.89 -15.15 -10.05
C MET A 256 -8.14 -13.89 -9.22
N SER A 257 -9.16 -13.92 -8.37
CA SER A 257 -9.47 -12.80 -7.48
C SER A 257 -8.39 -12.62 -6.41
N PRO A 258 -7.93 -11.38 -6.14
CA PRO A 258 -7.03 -11.09 -5.05
C PRO A 258 -7.54 -11.53 -3.67
N ASP A 259 -8.85 -11.53 -3.46
CA ASP A 259 -9.45 -11.96 -2.19
C ASP A 259 -9.44 -13.48 -2.06
N SER A 260 -9.72 -14.22 -3.14
CA SER A 260 -9.64 -15.69 -3.16
C SER A 260 -8.24 -16.19 -2.79
N VAL A 261 -7.21 -15.54 -3.33
CA VAL A 261 -5.79 -15.88 -3.03
C VAL A 261 -5.46 -15.63 -1.56
N LEU A 262 -5.98 -14.54 -0.98
CA LEU A 262 -5.79 -14.26 0.45
C LEU A 262 -6.50 -15.31 1.32
N HIS A 263 -7.71 -15.71 0.95
CA HIS A 263 -8.42 -16.79 1.66
C HIS A 263 -7.70 -18.14 1.53
N MET A 264 -7.13 -18.45 0.36
CA MET A 264 -6.32 -19.65 0.16
C MET A 264 -5.06 -19.62 1.03
N LEU A 265 -4.33 -18.49 1.08
CA LEU A 265 -3.17 -18.33 1.96
C LEU A 265 -3.53 -18.61 3.41
N HIS A 266 -4.60 -18.01 3.93
CA HIS A 266 -5.00 -18.23 5.31
C HIS A 266 -5.40 -19.68 5.61
N ARG A 267 -5.97 -20.41 4.64
CA ARG A 267 -6.29 -21.84 4.79
C ARG A 267 -5.02 -22.69 4.84
N VAL A 268 -4.07 -22.43 3.95
CA VAL A 268 -2.77 -23.14 3.92
C VAL A 268 -2.03 -22.91 5.23
N LEU A 269 -1.89 -21.66 5.69
CA LEU A 269 -1.23 -21.34 6.96
C LEU A 269 -1.89 -22.04 8.15
N LYS A 270 -3.24 -22.01 8.21
CA LYS A 270 -3.99 -22.68 9.28
C LYS A 270 -3.76 -24.19 9.31
N ARG A 271 -3.76 -24.87 8.13
CA ARG A 271 -3.55 -26.32 8.03
C ARG A 271 -2.09 -26.69 8.33
N ALA A 272 -1.15 -25.84 7.96
CA ALA A 272 0.26 -26.01 8.29
C ALA A 272 0.60 -25.70 9.77
N GLY A 273 -0.38 -25.26 10.58
CA GLY A 273 -0.16 -24.84 11.97
C GLY A 273 0.68 -23.57 12.12
N LEU A 274 0.71 -22.72 11.08
CA LEU A 274 1.54 -21.55 11.03
C LEU A 274 0.78 -20.26 11.40
N PRO A 275 1.47 -19.22 11.90
CA PRO A 275 0.85 -17.94 12.21
C PRO A 275 0.28 -17.30 10.95
N LYS A 276 -0.80 -16.51 11.12
CA LYS A 276 -1.43 -15.78 10.04
C LYS A 276 -0.54 -14.62 9.60
N VAL A 277 -0.05 -14.66 8.36
CA VAL A 277 0.68 -13.57 7.72
C VAL A 277 -0.15 -12.96 6.59
N ARG A 278 0.19 -11.72 6.20
CA ARG A 278 -0.41 -11.06 5.04
C ARG A 278 0.20 -11.62 3.75
N PHE A 279 -0.51 -11.54 2.64
CA PHE A 279 0.06 -11.95 1.35
C PHE A 279 1.36 -11.20 1.02
N HIS A 280 1.43 -9.91 1.33
CA HIS A 280 2.63 -9.10 1.08
C HIS A 280 3.83 -9.52 1.94
N ASP A 281 3.60 -10.23 3.04
CA ASP A 281 4.67 -10.74 3.91
C ASP A 281 5.45 -11.90 3.25
N LEU A 282 4.87 -12.61 2.25
CA LEU A 282 5.61 -13.57 1.42
C LEU A 282 6.70 -12.88 0.59
N ARG A 283 6.40 -11.71 0.03
CA ARG A 283 7.40 -10.89 -0.66
C ARG A 283 8.46 -10.35 0.32
N HIS A 284 8.09 -10.02 1.54
CA HIS A 284 9.05 -9.67 2.59
C HIS A 284 9.94 -10.87 2.96
N THR A 285 9.36 -12.06 3.00
CA THR A 285 10.10 -13.33 3.21
C THR A 285 11.14 -13.53 2.10
N PHE A 286 10.75 -13.40 0.82
CA PHE A 286 11.70 -13.46 -0.29
C PHE A 286 12.87 -12.48 -0.11
N ALA A 287 12.57 -11.20 0.15
CA ALA A 287 13.59 -10.18 0.28
C ALA A 287 14.53 -10.42 1.47
N THR A 288 13.97 -10.83 2.62
CA THR A 288 14.75 -11.14 3.82
C THR A 288 15.68 -12.32 3.57
N LEU A 289 15.17 -13.40 2.99
CA LEU A 289 15.98 -14.59 2.68
C LEU A 289 17.07 -14.29 1.65
N ALA A 290 16.76 -13.56 0.59
CA ALA A 290 17.75 -13.17 -0.40
C ALA A 290 18.90 -12.35 0.23
N LEU A 291 18.58 -11.35 1.05
CA LEU A 291 19.59 -10.54 1.74
C LEU A 291 20.39 -11.34 2.77
N GLN A 292 19.76 -12.23 3.53
CA GLN A 292 20.44 -13.12 4.50
C GLN A 292 21.40 -14.08 3.81
N ASN A 293 21.12 -14.47 2.57
CA ASN A 293 21.99 -15.34 1.77
C ASN A 293 22.94 -14.57 0.84
N GLY A 294 23.22 -13.31 1.14
CA GLY A 294 24.28 -12.53 0.49
C GLY A 294 23.91 -11.91 -0.86
N VAL A 295 22.64 -11.97 -1.29
CA VAL A 295 22.22 -11.25 -2.49
C VAL A 295 22.28 -9.74 -2.19
N ASP A 296 22.96 -8.99 -3.05
CA ASP A 296 23.13 -7.55 -2.83
C ASP A 296 21.80 -6.78 -2.89
N ILE A 297 21.74 -5.68 -2.14
CA ILE A 297 20.50 -4.91 -1.94
C ILE A 297 19.98 -4.26 -3.21
N LYS A 298 20.85 -3.92 -4.18
CA LYS A 298 20.47 -3.31 -5.44
C LYS A 298 19.79 -4.34 -6.34
N THR A 299 20.31 -5.57 -6.37
CA THR A 299 19.69 -6.71 -7.06
C THR A 299 18.32 -7.03 -6.47
N VAL A 300 18.21 -7.18 -5.14
CA VAL A 300 16.93 -7.41 -4.47
C VAL A 300 15.94 -6.27 -4.76
N SER A 301 16.39 -5.01 -4.69
CA SER A 301 15.56 -3.85 -5.03
C SER A 301 15.04 -3.88 -6.47
N GLY A 302 15.92 -4.27 -7.41
CA GLY A 302 15.57 -4.45 -8.83
C GLY A 302 14.54 -5.56 -9.04
N MET A 303 14.76 -6.74 -8.44
CA MET A 303 13.81 -7.86 -8.50
C MET A 303 12.45 -7.48 -7.93
N LEU A 304 12.42 -6.75 -6.83
CA LEU A 304 11.20 -6.27 -6.21
C LEU A 304 10.53 -5.14 -7.03
N GLY A 305 11.23 -4.43 -7.90
CA GLY A 305 10.72 -3.26 -8.60
C GLY A 305 10.40 -2.12 -7.61
N HIS A 306 11.30 -1.85 -6.68
CA HIS A 306 11.23 -0.69 -5.79
C HIS A 306 11.68 0.58 -6.52
N PHE A 307 11.16 1.72 -6.06
CA PHE A 307 11.54 3.02 -6.65
C PHE A 307 13.02 3.33 -6.44
N SER A 308 13.58 2.94 -5.28
CA SER A 308 15.00 3.13 -4.97
C SER A 308 15.53 2.01 -4.07
N ALA A 309 16.85 1.77 -4.16
CA ALA A 309 17.54 0.85 -3.25
C ALA A 309 17.50 1.35 -1.79
N GLY A 310 17.47 2.68 -1.58
CA GLY A 310 17.30 3.28 -0.25
C GLY A 310 16.01 2.81 0.45
N PHE A 311 14.90 2.73 -0.28
CA PHE A 311 13.66 2.19 0.28
C PHE A 311 13.81 0.72 0.73
N THR A 312 14.55 -0.08 -0.03
CA THR A 312 14.85 -1.48 0.35
C THR A 312 15.75 -1.52 1.58
N LEU A 313 16.78 -0.66 1.63
CA LEU A 313 17.68 -0.54 2.78
C LEU A 313 16.90 -0.16 4.06
N ASP A 314 16.09 0.89 4.00
CA ASP A 314 15.29 1.34 5.15
C ASP A 314 14.29 0.28 5.63
N THR A 315 13.76 -0.51 4.68
CA THR A 315 12.79 -1.55 4.96
C THR A 315 13.42 -2.78 5.62
N TYR A 316 14.62 -3.17 5.18
CA TYR A 316 15.32 -4.39 5.60
C TYR A 316 16.63 -4.11 6.36
N ALA A 317 16.80 -2.91 6.93
CA ALA A 317 18.01 -2.51 7.66
C ALA A 317 18.38 -3.49 8.81
N HIS A 318 17.37 -4.09 9.46
CA HIS A 318 17.58 -5.08 10.53
C HIS A 318 18.26 -6.36 10.03
N VAL A 319 18.05 -6.75 8.77
CA VAL A 319 18.68 -7.94 8.16
C VAL A 319 20.16 -7.71 7.87
N THR A 320 20.53 -6.46 7.56
CA THR A 320 21.93 -6.11 7.20
C THR A 320 22.86 -6.02 8.42
N THR A 321 22.33 -6.12 9.64
CA THR A 321 23.19 -6.10 10.86
C THR A 321 24.07 -7.34 10.97
N SER A 322 23.57 -8.51 10.58
CA SER A 322 24.39 -9.75 10.51
C SER A 322 25.49 -9.64 9.45
N ALA A 323 25.22 -8.99 8.31
CA ALA A 323 26.20 -8.76 7.26
C ALA A 323 27.37 -7.89 7.73
N LYS A 324 27.18 -6.96 8.71
CA LYS A 324 28.27 -6.18 9.30
C LYS A 324 29.25 -7.06 10.09
N HIS A 325 28.75 -8.04 10.83
CA HIS A 325 29.59 -8.98 11.56
C HIS A 325 30.36 -9.90 10.61
N GLU A 326 29.74 -10.36 9.53
CA GLU A 326 30.43 -11.14 8.50
C GLU A 326 31.48 -10.34 7.75
N ALA A 327 31.16 -9.07 7.40
CA ALA A 327 32.14 -8.16 6.80
C ALA A 327 33.35 -7.94 7.71
N ALA A 328 33.12 -7.71 9.01
CA ALA A 328 34.22 -7.58 9.98
C ALA A 328 35.07 -8.85 10.07
N LYS A 329 34.44 -10.05 10.09
CA LYS A 329 35.15 -11.34 10.07
C LYS A 329 35.94 -11.54 8.77
N THR A 330 35.36 -11.22 7.64
CA THR A 330 36.01 -11.31 6.33
C THR A 330 37.25 -10.41 6.26
N MET A 331 37.10 -9.13 6.71
CA MET A 331 38.25 -8.21 6.78
C MET A 331 39.34 -8.69 7.75
N GLY A 332 38.94 -9.25 8.90
CA GLY A 332 39.89 -9.88 9.83
C GLY A 332 40.66 -11.02 9.20
N ASN A 333 40.00 -11.91 8.46
CA ASN A 333 40.64 -13.04 7.77
C ASN A 333 41.57 -12.60 6.65
N ILE A 334 41.20 -11.55 5.87
CA ILE A 334 42.06 -11.00 4.81
C ILE A 334 43.32 -10.40 5.42
N LEU A 335 43.20 -9.65 6.50
CA LEU A 335 44.33 -8.97 7.11
C LEU A 335 45.25 -9.93 7.89
N SER A 336 44.70 -10.97 8.54
CA SER A 336 45.50 -11.99 9.24
C SER A 336 46.27 -12.90 8.27
N GLY A 337 45.87 -13.00 6.99
CA GLY A 337 46.66 -13.70 5.96
C GLY A 337 47.72 -12.84 5.30
N ALA A 338 47.77 -11.51 5.63
CA ALA A 338 48.72 -10.55 5.11
C ALA A 338 49.87 -10.22 6.12
N VAL A 339 49.78 -10.77 7.33
CA VAL A 339 50.81 -10.69 8.38
C VAL A 339 51.47 -12.06 8.56
#